data_33df16dded2e943042b346f8d409f5bf
#
_entry.id   33df16dded2e943042b346f8d409f5bf
#
_cell.length_a   1.000
_cell.length_b   1.000
_cell.length_c   1.000
_cell.angle_alpha   90.00
_cell.angle_beta   90.00
_cell.angle_gamma   90.00
#
_symmetry.space_group_name_H-M   'P 1'
#
loop_
_entity.id
_entity.type
_entity.pdbx_description
1 polymer ?
#
loop_
_entity_poly.entity_id
_entity_poly.type
_entity_poly.pdbx_seq_one_letter_code
_entity_poly.pdbx_strand_id
1 'polypeptide(L)'
;MYTQFFGNFLLNEKLITPDQLVHAMSCMKNTTVKLGFLAISAGLMTSEQVQSVHSRQTREDKRFGDIAIEMGFLTKDQVGMLLDQQTSAYLILGQAIVDNRYMRHFDVERALYAYNKKYSLSLIDIMNNDTKINDTLINSLYDFSTYEHGQYYKDYITLLMNNFIRFIGSDFTPLKPEVYTGSPSYKFVSQNINGKINLSTCIFSSRDALAPFAFRYTEEDLSNYEEYIIAAFQDFLNLHNGLFIVNMSNEHQIELSLTPPIVTSELDTAKEEYLVFPFQFSFGTINFAISI
;
A
#
# COMPACT_ATOMS: atom_id res chain seq x y z
N MET A 1 0.29 2.77 6.01
CA MET A 1 0.58 1.37 5.58
C MET A 1 -0.52 0.35 5.87
N TYR A 2 -1.40 0.56 6.85
CA TYR A 2 -2.47 -0.39 7.20
C TYR A 2 -3.27 -0.91 6.00
N THR A 3 -3.72 -0.01 5.10
CA THR A 3 -4.50 -0.36 3.91
C THR A 3 -3.74 -1.25 2.94
N GLN A 4 -2.46 -0.97 2.72
CA GLN A 4 -1.60 -1.67 1.79
C GLN A 4 -1.40 -3.14 2.22
N PHE A 5 -1.19 -3.34 3.52
CA PHE A 5 -1.07 -4.69 4.09
C PHE A 5 -2.41 -5.42 4.21
N PHE A 6 -3.53 -4.70 4.34
CA PHE A 6 -4.85 -5.32 4.28
C PHE A 6 -5.13 -5.94 2.91
N GLY A 7 -4.73 -5.29 1.82
CA GLY A 7 -4.78 -5.88 0.48
C GLY A 7 -3.98 -7.19 0.39
N ASN A 8 -2.74 -7.19 0.90
CA ASN A 8 -1.91 -8.39 0.98
C ASN A 8 -2.58 -9.51 1.81
N PHE A 9 -3.17 -9.16 2.95
CA PHE A 9 -3.91 -10.11 3.78
C PHE A 9 -5.05 -10.77 3.00
N LEU A 10 -5.86 -9.98 2.28
CA LEU A 10 -6.98 -10.51 1.49
C LEU A 10 -6.53 -11.51 0.42
N LEU A 11 -5.38 -11.24 -0.24
CA LEU A 11 -4.78 -12.16 -1.21
C LEU A 11 -4.28 -13.45 -0.55
N ASN A 12 -3.54 -13.34 0.55
CA ASN A 12 -2.95 -14.49 1.26
C ASN A 12 -4.02 -15.42 1.84
N GLU A 13 -5.13 -14.85 2.35
CA GLU A 13 -6.27 -15.61 2.83
C GLU A 13 -7.21 -16.10 1.68
N LYS A 14 -6.83 -15.80 0.42
CA LYS A 14 -7.60 -16.18 -0.79
C LYS A 14 -9.06 -15.69 -0.78
N LEU A 15 -9.29 -14.54 -0.16
CA LEU A 15 -10.61 -13.91 -0.06
C LEU A 15 -10.99 -13.17 -1.34
N ILE A 16 -9.99 -12.68 -2.08
CA ILE A 16 -10.12 -12.06 -3.41
C ILE A 16 -8.96 -12.53 -4.31
N THR A 17 -9.14 -12.41 -5.61
CA THR A 17 -8.08 -12.66 -6.60
C THR A 17 -7.22 -11.42 -6.81
N PRO A 18 -5.98 -11.55 -7.36
CA PRO A 18 -5.15 -10.40 -7.72
C PRO A 18 -5.89 -9.41 -8.65
N ASP A 19 -6.58 -9.89 -9.68
CA ASP A 19 -7.33 -9.03 -10.61
C ASP A 19 -8.46 -8.26 -9.91
N GLN A 20 -9.17 -8.91 -8.97
CA GLN A 20 -10.20 -8.27 -8.17
C GLN A 20 -9.62 -7.17 -7.26
N LEU A 21 -8.45 -7.41 -6.66
CA LEU A 21 -7.78 -6.40 -5.85
C LEU A 21 -7.33 -5.21 -6.70
N VAL A 22 -6.67 -5.45 -7.83
CA VAL A 22 -6.24 -4.40 -8.78
C VAL A 22 -7.43 -3.56 -9.23
N HIS A 23 -8.54 -4.21 -9.62
CA HIS A 23 -9.75 -3.50 -10.01
C HIS A 23 -10.36 -2.70 -8.84
N ALA A 24 -10.46 -3.27 -7.64
CA ALA A 24 -10.96 -2.54 -6.48
C ALA A 24 -10.09 -1.32 -6.16
N MET A 25 -8.75 -1.45 -6.21
CA MET A 25 -7.82 -0.34 -6.02
C MET A 25 -8.01 0.76 -7.08
N SER A 26 -8.24 0.41 -8.35
CA SER A 26 -8.51 1.39 -9.40
C SER A 26 -9.81 2.17 -9.16
N CYS A 27 -10.80 1.56 -8.52
CA CYS A 27 -12.08 2.17 -8.17
C CYS A 27 -12.01 3.11 -6.96
N MET A 28 -10.97 3.01 -6.11
CA MET A 28 -10.88 3.76 -4.84
C MET A 28 -11.06 5.27 -5.00
N LYS A 29 -10.53 5.88 -6.08
CA LYS A 29 -10.65 7.32 -6.34
C LYS A 29 -12.08 7.80 -6.47
N ASN A 30 -12.99 6.93 -6.95
CA ASN A 30 -14.39 7.23 -7.19
C ASN A 30 -15.33 6.60 -6.16
N THR A 31 -14.77 5.94 -5.14
CA THR A 31 -15.53 5.25 -4.10
C THR A 31 -15.76 6.17 -2.91
N THR A 32 -17.02 6.32 -2.52
CA THR A 32 -17.41 7.00 -1.28
C THR A 32 -17.85 5.96 -0.26
N VAL A 33 -17.25 5.98 0.92
CA VAL A 33 -17.63 5.04 1.99
C VAL A 33 -19.02 5.37 2.51
N LYS A 34 -19.90 4.37 2.49
CA LYS A 34 -21.28 4.51 2.95
C LYS A 34 -21.33 4.45 4.47
N LEU A 35 -22.20 5.28 5.09
CA LEU A 35 -22.32 5.35 6.54
C LEU A 35 -22.66 4.00 7.19
N GLY A 36 -23.46 3.16 6.51
CA GLY A 36 -23.75 1.80 6.97
C GLY A 36 -22.50 0.91 7.05
N PHE A 37 -21.58 1.03 6.07
CA PHE A 37 -20.31 0.31 6.11
C PHE A 37 -19.40 0.81 7.25
N LEU A 38 -19.35 2.13 7.48
CA LEU A 38 -18.62 2.72 8.59
C LEU A 38 -19.17 2.21 9.94
N ALA A 39 -20.50 2.19 10.10
CA ALA A 39 -21.14 1.73 11.34
C ALA A 39 -20.86 0.25 11.64
N ILE A 40 -20.84 -0.61 10.63
CA ILE A 40 -20.45 -2.02 10.75
C ILE A 40 -18.98 -2.13 11.13
N SER A 41 -18.10 -1.46 10.41
CA SER A 41 -16.64 -1.51 10.65
C SER A 41 -16.25 -0.99 12.04
N ALA A 42 -17.01 -0.04 12.59
CA ALA A 42 -16.84 0.47 13.94
C ALA A 42 -17.52 -0.41 15.02
N GLY A 43 -18.22 -1.50 14.65
CA GLY A 43 -18.94 -2.35 15.56
C GLY A 43 -20.16 -1.69 16.21
N LEU A 44 -20.67 -0.58 15.63
CA LEU A 44 -21.81 0.17 16.16
C LEU A 44 -23.15 -0.34 15.63
N MET A 45 -23.16 -1.02 14.49
CA MET A 45 -24.33 -1.66 13.90
C MET A 45 -23.99 -3.04 13.35
N THR A 46 -25.00 -3.93 13.32
CA THR A 46 -24.89 -5.20 12.60
C THR A 46 -25.33 -5.05 11.16
N SER A 47 -24.96 -6.03 10.31
CA SER A 47 -25.40 -6.07 8.91
C SER A 47 -26.92 -6.09 8.77
N GLU A 48 -27.65 -6.76 9.68
CA GLU A 48 -29.11 -6.80 9.71
C GLU A 48 -29.72 -5.43 10.04
N GLN A 49 -29.12 -4.71 10.98
CA GLN A 49 -29.54 -3.35 11.34
C GLN A 49 -29.33 -2.40 10.14
N VAL A 50 -28.19 -2.46 9.48
CA VAL A 50 -27.91 -1.68 8.26
C VAL A 50 -28.92 -2.00 7.17
N GLN A 51 -29.23 -3.28 6.94
CA GLN A 51 -30.26 -3.68 5.97
C GLN A 51 -31.64 -3.16 6.34
N SER A 52 -32.00 -3.13 7.61
CA SER A 52 -33.27 -2.59 8.09
C SER A 52 -33.39 -1.08 7.83
N VAL A 53 -32.30 -0.32 8.06
CA VAL A 53 -32.24 1.11 7.72
C VAL A 53 -32.36 1.33 6.21
N HIS A 54 -31.66 0.54 5.38
CA HIS A 54 -31.80 0.63 3.91
C HIS A 54 -33.21 0.34 3.43
N SER A 55 -33.86 -0.69 3.99
CA SER A 55 -35.24 -1.04 3.65
C SER A 55 -36.23 0.08 3.98
N ARG A 56 -35.96 0.85 5.05
CA ARG A 56 -36.76 2.01 5.40
C ARG A 56 -36.41 3.21 4.53
N GLN A 57 -35.13 3.42 4.18
CA GLN A 57 -34.67 4.49 3.33
C GLN A 57 -35.29 4.44 1.92
N THR A 58 -35.56 3.24 1.39
CA THR A 58 -36.24 3.11 0.09
C THR A 58 -37.69 3.59 0.08
N ARG A 59 -38.29 3.82 1.28
CA ARG A 59 -39.67 4.27 1.45
C ARG A 59 -39.78 5.70 1.97
N GLU A 60 -38.71 6.22 2.56
CA GLU A 60 -38.65 7.55 3.17
C GLU A 60 -37.51 8.34 2.52
N ASP A 61 -37.78 9.58 2.12
CA ASP A 61 -36.75 10.47 1.56
C ASP A 61 -35.92 11.09 2.71
N LYS A 62 -35.16 10.25 3.42
CA LYS A 62 -34.30 10.63 4.54
C LYS A 62 -32.90 10.08 4.37
N ARG A 63 -31.93 10.73 5.02
CA ARG A 63 -30.55 10.26 5.06
C ARG A 63 -30.43 9.00 5.92
N PHE A 64 -29.51 8.10 5.60
CA PHE A 64 -29.24 6.89 6.36
C PHE A 64 -29.02 7.17 7.84
N GLY A 65 -28.20 8.19 8.17
CA GLY A 65 -27.89 8.57 9.55
C GLY A 65 -29.12 8.98 10.36
N ASP A 66 -30.03 9.75 9.74
CA ASP A 66 -31.26 10.20 10.38
C ASP A 66 -32.17 9.02 10.74
N ILE A 67 -32.34 8.09 9.78
CA ILE A 67 -33.13 6.87 9.99
C ILE A 67 -32.49 5.96 11.07
N ALA A 68 -31.15 5.81 11.04
CA ALA A 68 -30.44 5.01 12.05
C ALA A 68 -30.60 5.58 13.46
N ILE A 69 -30.63 6.91 13.61
CA ILE A 69 -30.89 7.59 14.89
C ILE A 69 -32.37 7.37 15.28
N GLU A 70 -33.32 7.56 14.38
CA GLU A 70 -34.74 7.34 14.66
C GLU A 70 -35.07 5.89 15.09
N MET A 71 -34.30 4.91 14.53
CA MET A 71 -34.43 3.49 14.88
C MET A 71 -33.66 3.14 16.16
N GLY A 72 -32.94 4.08 16.76
CA GLY A 72 -32.14 3.86 17.98
C GLY A 72 -30.89 3.01 17.80
N PHE A 73 -30.40 2.86 16.54
CA PHE A 73 -29.19 2.10 16.25
C PHE A 73 -27.92 2.94 16.41
N LEU A 74 -28.00 4.26 16.17
CA LEU A 74 -26.91 5.21 16.35
C LEU A 74 -27.36 6.44 17.12
N THR A 75 -26.39 7.10 17.77
CA THR A 75 -26.58 8.47 18.30
C THR A 75 -26.08 9.50 17.29
N LYS A 76 -26.46 10.77 17.49
CA LYS A 76 -26.00 11.88 16.65
C LYS A 76 -24.47 12.03 16.69
N ASP A 77 -23.87 11.86 17.87
CA ASP A 77 -22.42 11.96 18.07
C ASP A 77 -21.69 10.82 17.36
N GLN A 78 -22.24 9.60 17.40
CA GLN A 78 -21.71 8.44 16.67
C GLN A 78 -21.75 8.67 15.14
N VAL A 79 -22.84 9.23 14.61
CA VAL A 79 -22.92 9.58 13.19
C VAL A 79 -21.86 10.60 12.81
N GLY A 80 -21.64 11.66 13.61
CA GLY A 80 -20.59 12.65 13.39
C GLY A 80 -19.21 11.99 13.36
N MET A 81 -18.89 11.19 14.36
CA MET A 81 -17.62 10.48 14.51
C MET A 81 -17.36 9.53 13.32
N LEU A 82 -18.39 8.82 12.82
CA LEU A 82 -18.27 7.94 11.65
C LEU A 82 -17.99 8.72 10.36
N LEU A 83 -18.64 9.88 10.19
CA LEU A 83 -18.41 10.70 8.98
C LEU A 83 -16.99 11.27 8.92
N ASP A 84 -16.37 11.57 10.07
CA ASP A 84 -14.97 12.01 10.13
C ASP A 84 -13.99 10.91 9.67
N GLN A 85 -14.38 9.64 9.75
CA GLN A 85 -13.57 8.49 9.31
C GLN A 85 -13.77 8.12 7.83
N GLN A 86 -14.68 8.78 7.12
CA GLN A 86 -15.10 8.43 5.75
C GLN A 86 -13.95 8.45 4.73
N THR A 87 -12.86 9.13 5.03
CA THR A 87 -11.67 9.27 4.17
C THR A 87 -10.60 8.20 4.41
N SER A 88 -10.81 7.28 5.35
CA SER A 88 -9.81 6.24 5.66
C SER A 88 -9.64 5.28 4.48
N ALA A 89 -8.43 5.17 3.95
CA ALA A 89 -8.14 4.43 2.72
C ALA A 89 -8.54 2.94 2.79
N TYR A 90 -8.42 2.29 3.96
CA TYR A 90 -8.81 0.88 4.11
C TYR A 90 -10.34 0.68 4.05
N LEU A 91 -11.11 1.67 4.51
CA LEU A 91 -12.57 1.66 4.40
C LEU A 91 -13.00 1.91 2.95
N ILE A 92 -12.29 2.78 2.25
CA ILE A 92 -12.52 3.03 0.81
C ILE A 92 -12.24 1.75 0.01
N LEU A 93 -11.14 1.03 0.27
CA LEU A 93 -10.85 -0.25 -0.35
C LEU A 93 -11.92 -1.29 -0.03
N GLY A 94 -12.32 -1.41 1.24
CA GLY A 94 -13.39 -2.31 1.66
C GLY A 94 -14.72 -2.01 0.97
N GLN A 95 -15.10 -0.73 0.87
CA GLN A 95 -16.30 -0.31 0.16
C GLN A 95 -16.21 -0.61 -1.35
N ALA A 96 -15.05 -0.36 -1.99
CA ALA A 96 -14.84 -0.68 -3.39
C ALA A 96 -15.00 -2.19 -3.67
N ILE A 97 -14.48 -3.05 -2.80
CA ILE A 97 -14.64 -4.50 -2.87
C ILE A 97 -16.13 -4.90 -2.81
N VAL A 98 -16.89 -4.29 -1.92
CA VAL A 98 -18.34 -4.56 -1.78
C VAL A 98 -19.14 -4.03 -2.98
N ASP A 99 -18.88 -2.79 -3.42
CA ASP A 99 -19.60 -2.18 -4.54
C ASP A 99 -19.38 -2.97 -5.84
N ASN A 100 -18.19 -3.56 -6.03
CA ASN A 100 -17.88 -4.45 -7.15
C ASN A 100 -18.35 -5.90 -6.93
N ARG A 101 -19.02 -6.21 -5.82
CA ARG A 101 -19.59 -7.53 -5.50
C ARG A 101 -18.54 -8.64 -5.38
N TYR A 102 -17.29 -8.33 -5.06
CA TYR A 102 -16.25 -9.31 -4.81
C TYR A 102 -16.41 -9.97 -3.46
N MET A 103 -16.89 -9.20 -2.46
CA MET A 103 -17.26 -9.70 -1.14
C MET A 103 -18.54 -9.01 -0.67
N ARG A 104 -19.28 -9.67 0.23
CA ARG A 104 -20.41 -9.04 0.92
C ARG A 104 -19.89 -8.17 2.09
N HIS A 105 -20.65 -7.23 2.56
CA HIS A 105 -20.31 -6.40 3.74
C HIS A 105 -19.82 -7.24 4.91
N PHE A 106 -20.59 -8.29 5.26
CA PHE A 106 -20.25 -9.20 6.36
C PHE A 106 -18.90 -9.90 6.16
N ASP A 107 -18.56 -10.27 4.93
CA ASP A 107 -17.31 -10.97 4.64
C ASP A 107 -16.11 -10.01 4.75
N VAL A 108 -16.26 -8.73 4.36
CA VAL A 108 -15.23 -7.69 4.55
C VAL A 108 -15.05 -7.38 6.04
N GLU A 109 -16.15 -7.26 6.81
CA GLU A 109 -16.10 -7.05 8.26
C GLU A 109 -15.32 -8.18 8.96
N ARG A 110 -15.64 -9.44 8.62
CA ARG A 110 -14.90 -10.61 9.14
C ARG A 110 -13.44 -10.58 8.78
N ALA A 111 -13.11 -10.18 7.54
CA ALA A 111 -11.74 -10.05 7.07
C ALA A 111 -10.97 -8.97 7.85
N LEU A 112 -11.58 -7.79 8.07
CA LEU A 112 -10.99 -6.72 8.88
C LEU A 112 -10.78 -7.16 10.34
N TYR A 113 -11.77 -7.82 10.94
CA TYR A 113 -11.63 -8.37 12.29
C TYR A 113 -10.49 -9.40 12.37
N ALA A 114 -10.43 -10.34 11.43
CA ALA A 114 -9.37 -11.35 11.37
C ALA A 114 -7.99 -10.73 11.16
N TYR A 115 -7.90 -9.71 10.30
CA TYR A 115 -6.68 -8.94 10.05
C TYR A 115 -6.19 -8.23 11.33
N ASN A 116 -7.07 -7.49 12.00
CA ASN A 116 -6.74 -6.81 13.23
C ASN A 116 -6.30 -7.78 14.34
N LYS A 117 -7.01 -8.91 14.47
CA LYS A 117 -6.66 -9.96 15.42
C LYS A 117 -5.30 -10.62 15.11
N LYS A 118 -5.04 -10.93 13.83
CA LYS A 118 -3.80 -11.57 13.38
C LYS A 118 -2.56 -10.75 13.74
N TYR A 119 -2.66 -9.43 13.59
CA TYR A 119 -1.55 -8.50 13.82
C TYR A 119 -1.65 -7.74 15.14
N SER A 120 -2.59 -8.12 16.03
CA SER A 120 -2.81 -7.48 17.34
C SER A 120 -3.01 -5.95 17.24
N LEU A 121 -3.73 -5.50 16.22
CA LEU A 121 -3.96 -4.08 15.95
C LEU A 121 -5.20 -3.59 16.71
N SER A 122 -5.06 -2.52 17.49
CA SER A 122 -6.23 -1.87 18.10
C SER A 122 -6.78 -0.77 17.18
N LEU A 123 -8.09 -0.49 17.30
CA LEU A 123 -8.72 0.60 16.55
C LEU A 123 -8.09 1.96 16.88
N ILE A 124 -7.65 2.15 18.13
CA ILE A 124 -7.02 3.39 18.60
C ILE A 124 -5.67 3.58 17.88
N ASP A 125 -4.86 2.51 17.76
CA ASP A 125 -3.57 2.57 17.10
C ASP A 125 -3.74 2.87 15.60
N ILE A 126 -4.76 2.26 14.96
CA ILE A 126 -5.09 2.48 13.54
C ILE A 126 -5.49 3.96 13.30
N MET A 127 -6.31 4.52 14.19
CA MET A 127 -6.78 5.91 14.08
C MET A 127 -5.64 6.91 14.31
N ASN A 128 -4.70 6.60 15.19
CA ASN A 128 -3.56 7.47 15.51
C ASN A 128 -2.39 7.34 14.52
N ASN A 129 -2.48 6.47 13.49
CA ASN A 129 -1.37 6.14 12.59
C ASN A 129 -0.08 5.79 13.36
N ASP A 130 -0.18 4.98 14.42
CA ASP A 130 0.95 4.63 15.28
C ASP A 130 2.05 3.94 14.44
N THR A 131 3.28 4.42 14.58
CA THR A 131 4.44 3.88 13.88
C THR A 131 4.69 2.41 14.22
N LYS A 132 4.32 1.96 15.42
CA LYS A 132 4.40 0.55 15.84
C LYS A 132 3.58 -0.39 14.98
N ILE A 133 2.44 0.09 14.42
CA ILE A 133 1.65 -0.70 13.46
C ILE A 133 2.48 -0.99 12.22
N ASN A 134 3.15 0.03 11.68
CA ASN A 134 3.96 -0.13 10.49
C ASN A 134 5.07 -1.16 10.71
N ASP A 135 5.75 -1.10 11.84
CA ASP A 135 6.77 -2.08 12.22
C ASP A 135 6.21 -3.51 12.31
N THR A 136 5.06 -3.68 12.95
CA THR A 136 4.42 -4.99 13.06
C THR A 136 4.05 -5.55 11.69
N LEU A 137 3.46 -4.74 10.83
CA LEU A 137 3.03 -5.15 9.49
C LEU A 137 4.21 -5.46 8.58
N ILE A 138 5.26 -4.63 8.60
CA ILE A 138 6.47 -4.85 7.81
C ILE A 138 7.14 -6.15 8.23
N ASN A 139 7.36 -6.36 9.53
CA ASN A 139 7.96 -7.59 10.05
C ASN A 139 7.11 -8.84 9.79
N SER A 140 5.81 -8.69 9.59
CA SER A 140 4.92 -9.82 9.28
C SER A 140 5.05 -10.33 7.85
N LEU A 141 5.50 -9.47 6.93
CA LEU A 141 5.65 -9.81 5.51
C LEU A 141 7.12 -10.04 5.15
N TYR A 142 8.03 -9.29 5.77
CA TYR A 142 9.45 -9.28 5.47
C TYR A 142 10.25 -9.69 6.71
N ASP A 143 10.84 -10.87 6.66
CA ASP A 143 11.74 -11.34 7.72
C ASP A 143 13.18 -10.91 7.41
N PHE A 144 13.56 -9.77 7.94
CA PHE A 144 14.93 -9.27 7.81
C PHE A 144 15.89 -9.76 8.91
N SER A 145 15.41 -10.56 9.87
CA SER A 145 16.21 -10.99 11.03
C SER A 145 17.39 -11.89 10.67
N THR A 146 17.35 -12.52 9.50
CA THR A 146 18.40 -13.43 9.01
C THR A 146 19.54 -12.70 8.29
N TYR A 147 19.39 -11.41 7.98
CA TYR A 147 20.40 -10.62 7.27
C TYR A 147 21.24 -9.79 8.23
N GLU A 148 22.55 -9.69 7.98
CA GLU A 148 23.50 -8.94 8.82
C GLU A 148 23.08 -7.47 8.99
N HIS A 149 22.51 -6.88 7.95
CA HIS A 149 22.03 -5.48 7.92
C HIS A 149 20.51 -5.38 7.90
N GLY A 150 19.80 -6.35 8.48
CA GLY A 150 18.35 -6.48 8.38
C GLY A 150 17.55 -5.24 8.81
N GLN A 151 18.03 -4.51 9.84
CA GLN A 151 17.38 -3.26 10.25
C GLN A 151 17.45 -2.18 9.14
N TYR A 152 18.56 -2.08 8.44
CA TYR A 152 18.70 -1.08 7.36
C TYR A 152 17.84 -1.42 6.15
N TYR A 153 17.68 -2.71 5.82
CA TYR A 153 16.73 -3.13 4.79
C TYR A 153 15.29 -2.80 5.18
N LYS A 154 14.93 -3.00 6.45
CA LYS A 154 13.62 -2.62 6.98
C LYS A 154 13.39 -1.12 6.85
N ASP A 155 14.35 -0.30 7.27
CA ASP A 155 14.28 1.16 7.19
C ASP A 155 14.16 1.62 5.73
N TYR A 156 14.91 1.00 4.82
CA TYR A 156 14.85 1.27 3.38
C TYR A 156 13.46 0.99 2.81
N ILE A 157 12.91 -0.20 3.07
CA ILE A 157 11.57 -0.59 2.55
C ILE A 157 10.45 0.23 3.21
N THR A 158 10.59 0.56 4.49
CA THR A 158 9.64 1.44 5.19
C THR A 158 9.60 2.83 4.54
N LEU A 159 10.76 3.41 4.29
CA LEU A 159 10.89 4.69 3.61
C LEU A 159 10.35 4.62 2.18
N LEU A 160 10.61 3.51 1.45
CA LEU A 160 10.11 3.31 0.10
C LEU A 160 8.59 3.34 0.04
N MET A 161 7.92 2.62 0.95
CA MET A 161 6.45 2.63 1.01
C MET A 161 5.90 4.02 1.35
N ASN A 162 6.56 4.76 2.22
CA ASN A 162 6.18 6.15 2.52
C ASN A 162 6.36 7.06 1.29
N ASN A 163 7.44 6.88 0.53
CA ASN A 163 7.68 7.64 -0.70
C ASN A 163 6.65 7.27 -1.78
N PHE A 164 6.23 6.01 -1.88
CA PHE A 164 5.12 5.63 -2.75
C PHE A 164 3.83 6.37 -2.37
N ILE A 165 3.44 6.35 -1.09
CA ILE A 165 2.23 7.06 -0.63
C ILE A 165 2.31 8.56 -0.97
N ARG A 166 3.48 9.16 -0.82
CA ARG A 166 3.68 10.59 -1.02
C ARG A 166 3.71 11.01 -2.48
N PHE A 167 4.38 10.26 -3.34
CA PHE A 167 4.71 10.69 -4.70
C PHE A 167 3.96 9.93 -5.80
N ILE A 168 3.52 8.69 -5.52
CA ILE A 168 2.90 7.84 -6.54
C ILE A 168 1.41 7.62 -6.26
N GLY A 169 1.08 7.37 -4.99
CA GLY A 169 -0.28 7.12 -4.53
C GLY A 169 -0.35 5.99 -3.51
N SER A 170 -1.48 5.93 -2.80
CA SER A 170 -1.71 4.96 -1.73
C SER A 170 -2.37 3.65 -2.20
N ASP A 171 -2.68 3.53 -3.48
CA ASP A 171 -3.37 2.39 -4.11
C ASP A 171 -2.38 1.30 -4.55
N PHE A 172 -1.60 0.80 -3.61
CA PHE A 172 -0.71 -0.32 -3.81
C PHE A 172 -0.81 -1.36 -2.68
N THR A 173 -0.33 -2.56 -2.97
CA THR A 173 -0.21 -3.66 -2.01
C THR A 173 1.19 -4.25 -2.11
N PRO A 174 1.95 -4.34 -1.00
CA PRO A 174 3.22 -5.04 -0.97
C PRO A 174 2.99 -6.54 -1.10
N LEU A 175 3.80 -7.20 -1.90
CA LEU A 175 3.76 -8.66 -2.08
C LEU A 175 4.95 -9.32 -1.36
N LYS A 176 4.92 -10.65 -1.29
CA LYS A 176 5.99 -11.42 -0.67
C LYS A 176 7.29 -11.20 -1.44
N PRO A 177 8.41 -10.97 -0.75
CA PRO A 177 9.70 -10.82 -1.40
C PRO A 177 10.18 -12.15 -1.97
N GLU A 178 10.99 -12.06 -3.02
CA GLU A 178 11.56 -13.24 -3.69
C GLU A 178 13.01 -12.98 -4.10
N VAL A 179 13.82 -14.03 -4.16
CA VAL A 179 15.18 -13.94 -4.67
C VAL A 179 15.12 -13.76 -6.18
N TYR A 180 15.90 -12.81 -6.70
CA TYR A 180 15.98 -12.57 -8.13
C TYR A 180 16.67 -13.73 -8.84
N THR A 181 15.96 -14.37 -9.76
CA THR A 181 16.46 -15.53 -10.52
C THR A 181 16.71 -15.22 -12.02
N GLY A 182 16.69 -13.96 -12.37
CA GLY A 182 16.74 -13.50 -13.76
C GLY A 182 15.35 -13.20 -14.31
N SER A 183 15.25 -12.17 -15.13
CA SER A 183 14.01 -11.84 -15.86
C SER A 183 14.36 -11.36 -17.27
N PRO A 184 13.72 -11.96 -18.28
CA PRO A 184 14.04 -11.66 -19.64
C PRO A 184 13.35 -10.40 -20.09
N SER A 185 13.74 -9.26 -20.14
CA SER A 185 13.16 -8.11 -20.87
C SER A 185 12.72 -6.89 -20.08
N TYR A 186 13.28 -6.63 -18.90
CA TYR A 186 13.07 -5.35 -18.24
C TYR A 186 14.28 -4.42 -18.42
N LYS A 187 14.01 -3.12 -18.50
CA LYS A 187 15.05 -2.12 -18.25
C LYS A 187 15.09 -1.89 -16.75
N PHE A 188 16.27 -1.98 -16.19
CA PHE A 188 16.54 -1.73 -14.78
C PHE A 188 17.15 -0.35 -14.64
N VAL A 189 16.66 0.42 -13.69
CA VAL A 189 17.39 1.58 -13.20
C VAL A 189 18.04 1.18 -11.89
N SER A 190 19.35 1.25 -11.81
CA SER A 190 20.12 0.87 -10.64
C SER A 190 20.99 2.01 -10.13
N GLN A 191 21.25 1.99 -8.82
CA GLN A 191 22.09 2.95 -8.14
C GLN A 191 22.75 2.30 -6.94
N ASN A 192 24.05 2.57 -6.73
CA ASN A 192 24.78 2.04 -5.58
C ASN A 192 24.83 3.07 -4.46
N ILE A 193 24.68 2.56 -3.26
CA ILE A 193 24.89 3.26 -2.00
C ILE A 193 26.20 2.70 -1.42
N ASN A 194 27.18 3.56 -1.16
CA ASN A 194 28.51 3.16 -0.72
C ASN A 194 28.88 3.81 0.62
N GLY A 195 29.66 3.13 1.43
CA GLY A 195 30.14 3.64 2.69
C GLY A 195 30.35 2.54 3.71
N LYS A 196 29.90 2.75 4.94
CA LYS A 196 29.96 1.73 6.00
C LYS A 196 29.16 0.47 5.65
N ILE A 197 28.12 0.63 4.87
CA ILE A 197 27.37 -0.44 4.19
C ILE A 197 27.40 -0.18 2.69
N ASN A 198 27.39 -1.24 1.90
CA ASN A 198 27.30 -1.14 0.45
C ASN A 198 26.04 -1.86 0.01
N LEU A 199 25.19 -1.17 -0.73
CA LEU A 199 23.93 -1.70 -1.26
C LEU A 199 23.83 -1.36 -2.74
N SER A 200 23.55 -2.36 -3.56
CA SER A 200 23.09 -2.14 -4.94
C SER A 200 21.57 -2.15 -4.93
N THR A 201 20.98 -1.05 -5.34
CA THR A 201 19.53 -0.86 -5.37
C THR A 201 19.03 -0.74 -6.80
N CYS A 202 17.85 -1.26 -7.07
CA CYS A 202 17.30 -1.26 -8.41
C CYS A 202 15.78 -1.11 -8.38
N ILE A 203 15.24 -0.37 -9.38
CA ILE A 203 13.81 -0.32 -9.68
C ILE A 203 13.57 -0.80 -11.10
N PHE A 204 12.54 -1.62 -11.30
CA PHE A 204 12.13 -2.13 -12.60
C PHE A 204 10.65 -2.49 -12.63
N SER A 205 10.09 -2.57 -13.83
CA SER A 205 8.67 -2.88 -14.03
C SER A 205 8.40 -3.44 -15.41
N SER A 206 7.23 -4.05 -15.59
CA SER A 206 6.71 -4.35 -16.92
C SER A 206 6.47 -3.06 -17.71
N ARG A 207 6.52 -3.17 -19.04
CA ARG A 207 6.36 -2.01 -19.92
C ARG A 207 5.06 -1.24 -19.68
N ASP A 208 3.98 -1.96 -19.37
CA ASP A 208 2.66 -1.37 -19.18
C ASP A 208 2.54 -0.53 -17.90
N ALA A 209 3.36 -0.79 -16.89
CA ALA A 209 3.36 -0.04 -15.64
C ALA A 209 4.33 1.15 -15.63
N LEU A 210 5.26 1.23 -16.60
CA LEU A 210 6.27 2.30 -16.66
C LEU A 210 5.64 3.68 -16.84
N ALA A 211 4.83 3.86 -17.88
CA ALA A 211 4.23 5.15 -18.20
C ALA A 211 3.25 5.66 -17.11
N PRO A 212 2.35 4.81 -16.56
CA PRO A 212 1.52 5.23 -15.44
C PRO A 212 2.29 5.61 -14.17
N PHE A 213 3.40 4.93 -13.88
CA PHE A 213 4.27 5.30 -12.75
C PHE A 213 4.88 6.68 -12.98
N ALA A 214 5.50 6.89 -14.16
CA ALA A 214 6.13 8.16 -14.52
C ALA A 214 5.11 9.32 -14.48
N PHE A 215 3.90 9.11 -15.03
CA PHE A 215 2.81 10.09 -14.98
C PHE A 215 2.44 10.49 -13.54
N ARG A 216 2.34 9.52 -12.63
CA ARG A 216 2.00 9.82 -11.24
C ARG A 216 3.11 10.57 -10.50
N TYR A 217 4.36 10.27 -10.85
CA TYR A 217 5.52 10.89 -10.23
C TYR A 217 5.76 12.32 -10.73
N THR A 218 5.63 12.55 -12.04
CA THR A 218 5.95 13.84 -12.67
C THR A 218 4.72 14.73 -12.90
N GLU A 219 3.49 14.16 -12.84
CA GLU A 219 2.23 14.78 -13.23
C GLU A 219 2.18 15.15 -14.74
N GLU A 220 3.11 14.60 -15.56
CA GLU A 220 3.21 14.85 -16.99
C GLU A 220 2.94 13.57 -17.79
N ASP A 221 2.24 13.70 -18.94
CA ASP A 221 2.03 12.56 -19.84
C ASP A 221 3.29 12.33 -20.69
N LEU A 222 4.09 11.39 -20.26
CA LEU A 222 5.35 10.99 -20.90
C LEU A 222 5.20 9.71 -21.75
N SER A 223 3.97 9.22 -22.00
CA SER A 223 3.69 7.91 -22.60
C SER A 223 4.36 7.69 -23.97
N ASN A 224 4.63 8.75 -24.71
CA ASN A 224 5.27 8.71 -26.02
C ASN A 224 6.81 8.88 -25.98
N TYR A 225 7.39 9.08 -24.78
CA TYR A 225 8.80 9.44 -24.63
C TYR A 225 9.51 8.50 -23.64
N GLU A 226 9.98 7.36 -24.14
CA GLU A 226 10.62 6.33 -23.30
C GLU A 226 11.79 6.89 -22.48
N GLU A 227 12.56 7.81 -23.04
CA GLU A 227 13.71 8.44 -22.38
C GLU A 227 13.28 9.21 -21.13
N TYR A 228 12.18 9.96 -21.20
CA TYR A 228 11.66 10.72 -20.05
C TYR A 228 11.00 9.81 -19.00
N ILE A 229 10.36 8.72 -19.44
CA ILE A 229 9.87 7.69 -18.51
C ILE A 229 11.03 7.10 -17.71
N ILE A 230 12.13 6.74 -18.37
CA ILE A 230 13.33 6.19 -17.72
C ILE A 230 13.96 7.24 -16.80
N ALA A 231 14.04 8.50 -17.24
CA ALA A 231 14.54 9.60 -16.41
C ALA A 231 13.71 9.79 -15.13
N ALA A 232 12.38 9.64 -15.21
CA ALA A 232 11.51 9.69 -14.03
C ALA A 232 11.81 8.55 -13.03
N PHE A 233 12.11 7.34 -13.52
CA PHE A 233 12.55 6.23 -12.66
C PHE A 233 13.92 6.49 -12.03
N GLN A 234 14.87 7.05 -12.80
CA GLN A 234 16.18 7.44 -12.29
C GLN A 234 16.07 8.50 -11.19
N ASP A 235 15.23 9.51 -11.42
CA ASP A 235 15.00 10.58 -10.45
C ASP A 235 14.32 10.07 -9.18
N PHE A 236 13.28 9.24 -9.31
CA PHE A 236 12.61 8.63 -8.16
C PHE A 236 13.56 7.76 -7.33
N LEU A 237 14.38 6.91 -7.97
CA LEU A 237 15.36 6.08 -7.27
C LEU A 237 16.41 6.94 -6.56
N ASN A 238 16.92 7.95 -7.24
CA ASN A 238 17.91 8.89 -6.68
C ASN A 238 17.34 9.68 -5.49
N LEU A 239 16.09 10.15 -5.60
CA LEU A 239 15.37 10.82 -4.52
C LEU A 239 15.21 9.89 -3.32
N HIS A 240 14.74 8.65 -3.55
CA HIS A 240 14.54 7.68 -2.48
C HIS A 240 15.85 7.34 -1.78
N ASN A 241 16.90 7.02 -2.53
CA ASN A 241 18.22 6.71 -1.97
C ASN A 241 18.85 7.93 -1.27
N GLY A 242 18.63 9.13 -1.80
CA GLY A 242 19.05 10.38 -1.15
C GLY A 242 18.40 10.58 0.22
N LEU A 243 17.09 10.35 0.32
CA LEU A 243 16.39 10.40 1.60
C LEU A 243 16.86 9.29 2.56
N PHE A 244 17.15 8.09 2.03
CA PHE A 244 17.66 6.99 2.84
C PHE A 244 19.02 7.31 3.46
N ILE A 245 19.99 7.83 2.70
CA ILE A 245 21.29 8.16 3.25
C ILE A 245 21.22 9.30 4.29
N VAL A 246 20.30 10.26 4.12
CA VAL A 246 20.04 11.31 5.13
C VAL A 246 19.48 10.69 6.42
N ASN A 247 18.53 9.75 6.31
CA ASN A 247 17.99 9.06 7.49
C ASN A 247 19.06 8.22 8.19
N MET A 248 19.93 7.53 7.43
CA MET A 248 21.03 6.74 7.99
C MET A 248 22.03 7.62 8.76
N SER A 249 22.32 8.82 8.26
CA SER A 249 23.16 9.78 8.97
C SER A 249 22.49 10.26 10.27
N ASN A 250 21.19 10.62 10.20
CA ASN A 250 20.47 11.19 11.34
C ASN A 250 20.17 10.16 12.45
N GLU A 251 19.73 8.96 12.09
CA GLU A 251 19.22 7.96 13.03
C GLU A 251 20.32 7.00 13.51
N HIS A 252 21.25 6.64 12.61
CA HIS A 252 22.27 5.63 12.86
C HIS A 252 23.70 6.19 12.89
N GLN A 253 23.92 7.49 12.60
CA GLN A 253 25.22 8.14 12.52
C GLN A 253 26.15 7.44 11.51
N ILE A 254 25.59 7.03 10.36
CA ILE A 254 26.29 6.34 9.29
C ILE A 254 26.35 7.26 8.08
N GLU A 255 27.57 7.61 7.66
CA GLU A 255 27.81 8.39 6.45
C GLU A 255 27.86 7.46 5.23
N LEU A 256 27.00 7.77 4.26
CA LEU A 256 26.86 7.04 2.99
C LEU A 256 26.93 8.02 1.81
N SER A 257 27.29 7.51 0.65
CA SER A 257 27.33 8.26 -0.61
C SER A 257 26.63 7.50 -1.72
N LEU A 258 26.15 8.22 -2.74
CA LEU A 258 25.46 7.65 -3.90
C LEU A 258 26.32 7.72 -5.14
N THR A 259 26.24 6.69 -5.99
CA THR A 259 26.67 6.79 -7.38
C THR A 259 25.57 7.46 -8.21
N PRO A 260 25.84 7.97 -9.40
CA PRO A 260 24.77 8.32 -10.34
C PRO A 260 23.92 7.09 -10.70
N PRO A 261 22.59 7.25 -10.86
CA PRO A 261 21.74 6.16 -11.33
C PRO A 261 22.07 5.81 -12.78
N ILE A 262 22.10 4.52 -13.09
CA ILE A 262 22.39 3.98 -14.41
C ILE A 262 21.24 3.11 -14.92
N VAL A 263 21.12 3.00 -16.23
CA VAL A 263 20.20 2.07 -16.89
C VAL A 263 20.97 0.85 -17.33
N THR A 264 20.48 -0.34 -16.96
CA THR A 264 21.07 -1.62 -17.36
C THR A 264 20.00 -2.58 -17.86
N SER A 265 20.39 -3.55 -18.67
CA SER A 265 19.50 -4.63 -19.12
C SER A 265 19.54 -5.85 -18.20
N GLU A 266 20.52 -5.93 -17.30
CA GLU A 266 20.73 -7.09 -16.42
C GLU A 266 21.25 -6.64 -15.06
N LEU A 267 20.91 -7.38 -14.00
CA LEU A 267 21.53 -7.27 -12.69
C LEU A 267 22.74 -8.23 -12.64
N ASP A 268 23.82 -7.79 -12.01
CA ASP A 268 25.06 -8.58 -11.89
C ASP A 268 24.91 -9.65 -10.79
N THR A 269 24.10 -10.66 -11.07
CA THR A 269 23.84 -11.80 -10.16
C THR A 269 25.05 -12.71 -9.94
N ALA A 270 26.12 -12.52 -10.71
CA ALA A 270 27.37 -13.24 -10.49
C ALA A 270 28.15 -12.72 -9.28
N LYS A 271 27.91 -11.46 -8.89
CA LYS A 271 28.59 -10.82 -7.77
C LYS A 271 27.72 -10.63 -6.53
N GLU A 272 26.42 -10.47 -6.73
CA GLU A 272 25.49 -10.13 -5.65
C GLU A 272 24.19 -10.92 -5.80
N GLU A 273 23.64 -11.35 -4.69
CA GLU A 273 22.28 -11.87 -4.61
C GLU A 273 21.33 -10.71 -4.38
N TYR A 274 20.20 -10.68 -5.08
CA TYR A 274 19.21 -9.62 -4.97
C TYR A 274 17.90 -10.15 -4.39
N LEU A 275 17.38 -9.45 -3.40
CA LEU A 275 16.03 -9.65 -2.90
C LEU A 275 15.10 -8.64 -3.56
N VAL A 276 14.09 -9.16 -4.24
CA VAL A 276 13.08 -8.37 -4.95
C VAL A 276 11.86 -8.18 -4.08
N PHE A 277 11.39 -6.95 -4.00
CA PHE A 277 10.19 -6.52 -3.30
C PHE A 277 9.16 -6.04 -4.33
N PRO A 278 8.18 -6.87 -4.69
CA PRO A 278 7.14 -6.47 -5.62
C PRO A 278 6.06 -5.64 -4.90
N PHE A 279 5.61 -4.57 -5.56
CA PHE A 279 4.51 -3.73 -5.13
C PHE A 279 3.45 -3.68 -6.23
N GLN A 280 2.29 -4.27 -5.97
CA GLN A 280 1.18 -4.27 -6.92
C GLN A 280 0.39 -2.97 -6.78
N PHE A 281 0.47 -2.12 -7.77
CA PHE A 281 -0.38 -0.93 -7.93
C PHE A 281 -1.63 -1.26 -8.77
N SER A 282 -2.59 -0.34 -8.79
CA SER A 282 -3.78 -0.44 -9.66
C SER A 282 -3.44 -0.44 -11.15
N PHE A 283 -2.26 0.02 -11.54
CA PHE A 283 -1.79 0.11 -12.94
C PHE A 283 -0.71 -0.93 -13.31
N GLY A 284 -0.30 -1.78 -12.38
CA GLY A 284 0.72 -2.81 -12.63
C GLY A 284 1.70 -2.97 -11.46
N THR A 285 2.66 -3.86 -11.61
CA THR A 285 3.64 -4.18 -10.57
C THR A 285 4.91 -3.36 -10.75
N ILE A 286 5.34 -2.69 -9.69
CA ILE A 286 6.66 -2.05 -9.58
C ILE A 286 7.51 -2.92 -8.66
N ASN A 287 8.72 -3.25 -9.10
CA ASN A 287 9.66 -4.06 -8.36
C ASN A 287 10.83 -3.22 -7.89
N PHE A 288 11.21 -3.41 -6.64
CA PHE A 288 12.47 -2.93 -6.09
C PHE A 288 13.36 -4.11 -5.76
N ALA A 289 14.63 -4.04 -6.12
CA ALA A 289 15.62 -5.03 -5.74
C ALA A 289 16.72 -4.38 -4.90
N ILE A 290 17.19 -5.10 -3.92
CA ILE A 290 18.31 -4.70 -3.05
C ILE A 290 19.27 -5.87 -3.02
N SER A 291 20.58 -5.62 -3.16
CA SER A 291 21.61 -6.63 -2.92
C SER A 291 21.68 -7.00 -1.43
N ILE A 292 21.87 -8.29 -1.15
CA ILE A 292 21.90 -8.86 0.20
C ILE A 292 23.17 -9.66 0.45
#